data_e995a6fb3448bb9472de311ecf0b54ef
#
_entry.id   e995a6fb3448bb9472de311ecf0b54ef
#
_cell.length_a   1.000
_cell.length_b   1.000
_cell.length_c   1.000
_cell.angle_alpha   90.00
_cell.angle_beta   90.00
_cell.angle_gamma   90.00
#
_symmetry.space_group_name_H-M   'P 1'
#
loop_
_entity.id
_entity.type
_entity.pdbx_description
1 polymer ?
#
loop_
_entity_poly.entity_id
_entity_poly.type
_entity_poly.pdbx_seq_one_letter_code
_entity_poly.pdbx_strand_id
1 'polypeptide(L)'
;TTLTTLKDKGETIFWIKEKNEFSDFIKDAKCIIFYLNPYSKAFFTKQTGIRPVNYGSIYLFLNGFRIPPYGEEGDDWLGLEFRKQQGYARFLGTRDIVGRIEVLDRDDYFRIVSSREGLVENECYKKLTNGFFKKTLKRLEKYVVDGLAWDSIPKDLNISDIEKKIISGAISENDLQYREDEITKKRRTYSSIHSIIAAKATDVIELSMVMH
;
A
#
# COMPACT_ATOMS: atom_id res chain seq x y z
N THR A 1 -0.63 5.85 -21.88
CA THR A 1 0.12 6.62 -20.87
C THR A 1 -0.15 6.08 -19.49
N THR A 2 0.85 6.06 -18.61
CA THR A 2 0.71 5.69 -17.19
C THR A 2 0.93 6.94 -16.35
N LEU A 3 0.03 7.23 -15.42
CA LEU A 3 0.16 8.30 -14.44
C LEU A 3 0.30 7.68 -13.05
N THR A 4 1.41 7.94 -12.38
CA THR A 4 1.62 7.56 -10.98
C THR A 4 1.55 8.82 -10.12
N THR A 5 0.74 8.78 -9.07
CA THR A 5 0.64 9.88 -8.10
C THR A 5 0.83 9.31 -6.69
N LEU A 6 1.72 9.91 -5.93
CA LEU A 6 1.89 9.62 -4.52
C LEU A 6 1.38 10.80 -3.70
N LYS A 7 0.54 10.49 -2.75
CA LYS A 7 0.03 11.45 -1.77
C LYS A 7 0.43 11.02 -0.37
N ASP A 8 0.82 11.97 0.42
CA ASP A 8 1.03 11.82 1.85
C ASP A 8 0.21 12.89 2.56
N LYS A 9 -0.65 12.47 3.49
CA LYS A 9 -1.47 13.37 4.29
C LYS A 9 -2.39 14.28 3.45
N GLY A 10 -2.85 13.75 2.32
CA GLY A 10 -3.70 14.49 1.38
C GLY A 10 -2.95 15.40 0.40
N GLU A 11 -1.65 15.63 0.63
CA GLU A 11 -0.82 16.44 -0.28
C GLU A 11 -0.14 15.58 -1.33
N THR A 12 -0.10 16.05 -2.58
CA THR A 12 0.62 15.36 -3.65
C THR A 12 2.12 15.58 -3.49
N ILE A 13 2.84 14.51 -3.19
CA ILE A 13 4.30 14.52 -3.02
C ILE A 13 4.99 14.51 -4.38
N PHE A 14 4.53 13.65 -5.27
CA PHE A 14 4.96 13.65 -6.66
C PHE A 14 3.89 13.07 -7.59
N TRP A 15 4.05 13.38 -8.87
CA TRP A 15 3.36 12.68 -9.96
C TRP A 15 4.33 12.43 -11.10
N ILE A 16 4.18 11.28 -11.77
CA ILE A 16 5.06 10.87 -12.88
C ILE A 16 4.16 10.36 -14.01
N LYS A 17 4.31 10.95 -15.19
CA LYS A 17 3.66 10.52 -16.41
C LYS A 17 4.65 9.81 -17.31
N GLU A 18 4.37 8.58 -17.69
CA GLU A 18 5.26 7.73 -18.48
C GLU A 18 4.51 7.06 -19.64
N LYS A 19 5.27 6.51 -20.59
CA LYS A 19 4.69 5.62 -21.60
C LYS A 19 4.17 4.35 -20.92
N ASN A 20 3.00 3.87 -21.32
CA ASN A 20 2.48 2.58 -20.86
C ASN A 20 3.32 1.45 -21.46
N GLU A 21 4.17 0.82 -20.65
CA GLU A 21 5.03 -0.29 -21.04
C GLU A 21 4.24 -1.61 -21.16
N PHE A 22 3.00 -1.63 -20.65
CA PHE A 22 2.13 -2.81 -20.60
C PHE A 22 1.00 -2.74 -21.61
N SER A 23 1.05 -1.78 -22.55
CA SER A 23 -0.05 -1.45 -23.49
C SER A 23 -0.52 -2.61 -24.35
N ASP A 24 0.32 -3.62 -24.56
CA ASP A 24 -0.01 -4.79 -25.37
C ASP A 24 -1.12 -5.64 -24.72
N PHE A 25 -1.22 -5.64 -23.39
CA PHE A 25 -2.15 -6.48 -22.64
C PHE A 25 -2.97 -5.71 -21.61
N ILE A 26 -2.45 -4.60 -21.11
CA ILE A 26 -3.11 -3.81 -20.06
C ILE A 26 -3.26 -2.38 -20.59
N LYS A 27 -4.46 -2.09 -21.10
CA LYS A 27 -4.79 -0.78 -21.68
C LYS A 27 -5.39 0.16 -20.66
N ASP A 28 -6.26 -0.37 -19.79
CA ASP A 28 -6.98 0.42 -18.78
C ASP A 28 -6.92 -0.33 -17.45
N ALA A 29 -6.09 0.17 -16.55
CA ALA A 29 -5.98 -0.36 -15.20
C ALA A 29 -5.64 0.73 -14.19
N LYS A 30 -6.14 0.54 -12.98
CA LYS A 30 -5.90 1.41 -11.85
C LYS A 30 -5.41 0.59 -10.66
N CYS A 31 -4.35 1.03 -10.03
CA CYS A 31 -3.84 0.46 -8.78
C CYS A 31 -3.84 1.55 -7.72
N ILE A 32 -4.48 1.29 -6.61
CA ILE A 32 -4.48 2.16 -5.44
C ILE A 32 -3.93 1.37 -4.28
N ILE A 33 -2.89 1.88 -3.62
CA ILE A 33 -2.26 1.27 -2.47
C ILE A 33 -2.18 2.29 -1.35
N PHE A 34 -2.69 1.93 -0.17
CA PHE A 34 -2.56 2.69 1.06
C PHE A 34 -1.54 2.00 1.95
N TYR A 35 -0.53 2.73 2.36
CA TYR A 35 0.41 2.27 3.39
C TYR A 35 -0.16 2.54 4.77
N LEU A 36 -0.15 1.53 5.60
CA LEU A 36 -0.60 1.60 6.99
C LEU A 36 0.62 1.59 7.93
N ASN A 37 0.95 2.73 8.48
CA ASN A 37 1.90 2.80 9.58
C ASN A 37 1.29 2.19 10.88
N PRO A 38 2.07 1.97 11.94
CA PRO A 38 1.55 1.37 13.18
C PRO A 38 0.35 2.11 13.77
N TYR A 39 0.31 3.43 13.69
CA TYR A 39 -0.79 4.25 14.20
C TYR A 39 -2.04 4.14 13.31
N SER A 40 -1.86 4.18 12.00
CA SER A 40 -2.96 3.99 11.03
C SER A 40 -3.61 2.61 11.19
N LYS A 41 -2.82 1.56 11.51
CA LYS A 41 -3.35 0.22 11.80
C LYS A 41 -4.26 0.23 13.03
N ALA A 42 -3.85 0.92 14.09
CA ALA A 42 -4.64 1.03 15.31
C ALA A 42 -5.94 1.83 15.08
N PHE A 43 -5.87 2.94 14.35
CA PHE A 43 -7.07 3.70 13.99
C PHE A 43 -8.00 2.95 13.05
N PHE A 44 -7.46 2.23 12.08
CA PHE A 44 -8.25 1.37 11.22
C PHE A 44 -9.06 0.36 12.05
N THR A 45 -8.40 -0.32 13.00
CA THR A 45 -9.06 -1.26 13.92
C THR A 45 -10.13 -0.57 14.76
N LYS A 46 -9.83 0.62 15.31
CA LYS A 46 -10.79 1.38 16.12
C LYS A 46 -12.04 1.77 15.33
N GLN A 47 -11.89 2.20 14.10
CA GLN A 47 -13.01 2.66 13.28
C GLN A 47 -13.82 1.54 12.66
N THR A 48 -13.16 0.47 12.22
CA THR A 48 -13.82 -0.63 11.50
C THR A 48 -14.22 -1.81 12.40
N GLY A 49 -13.61 -1.93 13.58
CA GLY A 49 -13.73 -3.11 14.44
C GLY A 49 -12.92 -4.32 13.94
N ILE A 50 -12.23 -4.20 12.80
CA ILE A 50 -11.51 -5.29 12.14
C ILE A 50 -10.01 -4.94 12.10
N ARG A 51 -9.15 -5.89 12.46
CA ARG A 51 -7.71 -5.71 12.31
C ARG A 51 -7.33 -5.68 10.83
N PRO A 52 -6.37 -4.84 10.38
CA PRO A 52 -5.94 -4.81 8.99
C PRO A 52 -5.57 -6.19 8.41
N VAL A 53 -4.94 -7.05 9.22
CA VAL A 53 -4.57 -8.42 8.81
C VAL A 53 -5.79 -9.28 8.46
N ASN A 54 -6.91 -9.08 9.16
CA ASN A 54 -8.15 -9.82 8.93
C ASN A 54 -9.00 -9.18 7.82
N TYR A 55 -8.74 -7.91 7.52
CA TYR A 55 -9.39 -7.24 6.39
C TYR A 55 -8.86 -7.75 5.06
N GLY A 56 -7.60 -8.14 5.00
CA GLY A 56 -6.91 -8.53 3.78
C GLY A 56 -5.94 -7.45 3.27
N SER A 57 -5.47 -7.60 2.04
CA SER A 57 -4.42 -6.73 1.50
C SER A 57 -4.84 -6.03 0.20
N ILE A 58 -4.48 -6.58 -0.95
CA ILE A 58 -4.75 -5.98 -2.27
C ILE A 58 -5.81 -6.80 -2.99
N TYR A 59 -6.97 -6.22 -3.15
CA TYR A 59 -8.08 -6.82 -3.88
C TYR A 59 -7.91 -6.66 -5.40
N LEU A 60 -8.39 -7.63 -6.16
CA LEU A 60 -8.46 -7.55 -7.62
C LEU A 60 -9.91 -7.40 -8.09
N PHE A 61 -10.12 -6.41 -8.96
CA PHE A 61 -11.39 -6.20 -9.66
C PHE A 61 -11.17 -6.29 -11.16
N LEU A 62 -11.98 -7.08 -11.83
CA LEU A 62 -12.01 -7.21 -13.28
C LEU A 62 -13.38 -6.77 -13.80
N ASN A 63 -13.40 -5.77 -14.68
CA ASN A 63 -14.62 -5.22 -15.24
C ASN A 63 -15.68 -4.81 -14.18
N GLY A 64 -15.19 -4.29 -13.03
CA GLY A 64 -16.03 -3.87 -11.92
C GLY A 64 -16.41 -4.97 -10.93
N PHE A 65 -16.09 -6.24 -11.21
CA PHE A 65 -16.38 -7.37 -10.33
C PHE A 65 -15.14 -7.79 -9.54
N ARG A 66 -15.31 -7.99 -8.22
CA ARG A 66 -14.26 -8.54 -7.38
C ARG A 66 -13.98 -9.99 -7.75
N ILE A 67 -12.71 -10.34 -7.86
CA ILE A 67 -12.26 -11.70 -8.13
C ILE A 67 -11.73 -12.32 -6.83
N PRO A 68 -12.48 -13.24 -6.19
CA PRO A 68 -11.96 -13.99 -5.07
C PRO A 68 -10.90 -15.03 -5.54
N PRO A 69 -9.97 -15.48 -4.66
CA PRO A 69 -9.77 -15.06 -3.27
C PRO A 69 -8.80 -13.87 -3.13
N TYR A 70 -8.42 -13.22 -4.24
CA TYR A 70 -7.36 -12.21 -4.24
C TYR A 70 -7.58 -11.12 -3.22
N GLY A 71 -6.57 -10.97 -2.33
CA GLY A 71 -6.54 -9.99 -1.27
C GLY A 71 -7.30 -10.36 -0.01
N GLU A 72 -7.88 -11.55 0.09
CA GLU A 72 -8.54 -12.03 1.31
C GLU A 72 -7.55 -12.31 2.43
N GLU A 73 -8.06 -12.53 3.63
CA GLU A 73 -7.24 -12.89 4.79
C GLU A 73 -6.42 -14.15 4.50
N GLY A 74 -5.10 -14.04 4.67
CA GLY A 74 -4.16 -15.13 4.44
C GLY A 74 -3.73 -15.33 2.98
N ASP A 75 -4.32 -14.62 2.04
CA ASP A 75 -3.92 -14.69 0.63
C ASP A 75 -2.71 -13.79 0.36
N ASP A 76 -1.65 -14.36 -0.21
CA ASP A 76 -0.43 -13.66 -0.64
C ASP A 76 -0.19 -13.80 -2.14
N TRP A 77 -1.23 -13.62 -2.94
CA TRP A 77 -1.19 -13.78 -4.41
C TRP A 77 -0.16 -12.89 -5.13
N LEU A 78 0.28 -11.83 -4.47
CA LEU A 78 1.30 -10.92 -4.99
C LEU A 78 2.72 -11.23 -4.46
N GLY A 79 2.87 -12.24 -3.59
CA GLY A 79 4.13 -12.66 -3.01
C GLY A 79 4.78 -11.61 -2.10
N LEU A 80 3.98 -10.83 -1.38
CA LEU A 80 4.44 -9.73 -0.51
C LEU A 80 5.14 -10.25 0.73
N GLU A 81 4.58 -11.28 1.37
CA GLU A 81 5.18 -11.88 2.58
C GLU A 81 6.49 -12.59 2.25
N PHE A 82 6.54 -13.29 1.11
CA PHE A 82 7.78 -13.91 0.65
C PHE A 82 8.89 -12.88 0.42
N ARG A 83 8.58 -11.73 -0.22
CA ARG A 83 9.53 -10.63 -0.41
C ARG A 83 9.98 -10.04 0.93
N LYS A 84 9.05 -9.86 1.86
CA LYS A 84 9.33 -9.32 3.19
C LYS A 84 10.27 -10.20 3.99
N GLN A 85 10.14 -11.53 3.88
CA GLN A 85 11.07 -12.47 4.50
C GLN A 85 12.51 -12.34 3.95
N GLN A 86 12.66 -11.99 2.68
CA GLN A 86 13.96 -11.75 2.06
C GLN A 86 14.61 -10.43 2.46
N GLY A 87 13.85 -9.48 3.00
CA GLY A 87 14.37 -8.16 3.40
C GLY A 87 13.37 -7.37 4.22
N TYR A 88 13.20 -7.74 5.48
CA TYR A 88 12.20 -7.17 6.39
C TYR A 88 12.18 -5.63 6.43
N ALA A 89 13.37 -5.01 6.47
CA ALA A 89 13.49 -3.56 6.52
C ALA A 89 13.31 -2.85 5.15
N ARG A 90 13.24 -3.61 4.05
CA ARG A 90 13.21 -3.06 2.68
C ARG A 90 11.90 -3.25 1.97
N PHE A 91 11.05 -4.19 2.42
CA PHE A 91 9.83 -4.56 1.71
C PHE A 91 8.61 -4.48 2.60
N LEU A 92 7.52 -4.00 2.03
CA LEU A 92 6.20 -3.99 2.66
C LEU A 92 5.52 -5.35 2.49
N GLY A 93 4.91 -5.86 3.57
CA GLY A 93 4.12 -7.09 3.55
C GLY A 93 2.62 -6.83 3.45
N THR A 94 1.84 -7.91 3.44
CA THR A 94 0.38 -7.86 3.38
C THR A 94 -0.24 -7.07 4.53
N ARG A 95 0.42 -7.04 5.68
CA ARG A 95 -0.03 -6.31 6.89
C ARG A 95 0.26 -4.81 6.87
N ASP A 96 1.07 -4.36 5.91
CA ASP A 96 1.53 -2.97 5.86
C ASP A 96 0.78 -2.15 4.82
N ILE A 97 0.03 -2.81 3.94
CA ILE A 97 -0.69 -2.17 2.86
C ILE A 97 -2.10 -2.74 2.71
N VAL A 98 -3.01 -1.87 2.32
CA VAL A 98 -4.34 -2.25 1.83
C VAL A 98 -4.59 -1.53 0.52
N GLY A 99 -5.41 -2.13 -0.34
CA GLY A 99 -5.69 -1.46 -1.60
C GLY A 99 -6.44 -2.34 -2.60
N ARG A 100 -6.38 -1.91 -3.85
CA ARG A 100 -7.02 -2.65 -4.93
C ARG A 100 -6.36 -2.39 -6.28
N ILE A 101 -6.48 -3.37 -7.14
CA ILE A 101 -6.19 -3.28 -8.56
C ILE A 101 -7.52 -3.43 -9.31
N GLU A 102 -7.81 -2.48 -10.15
CA GLU A 102 -8.98 -2.47 -11.02
C GLU A 102 -8.49 -2.61 -12.46
N VAL A 103 -8.98 -3.60 -13.20
CA VAL A 103 -8.65 -3.82 -14.61
C VAL A 103 -9.94 -3.75 -15.41
N LEU A 104 -9.96 -2.90 -16.43
CA LEU A 104 -11.01 -2.88 -17.42
C LEU A 104 -10.49 -3.60 -18.67
N ASP A 105 -10.88 -4.86 -18.80
CA ASP A 105 -10.45 -5.74 -19.89
C ASP A 105 -11.57 -5.84 -20.94
N ARG A 106 -11.36 -5.19 -22.07
CA ARG A 106 -12.30 -5.21 -23.21
C ARG A 106 -11.93 -6.26 -24.25
N ASP A 107 -10.71 -6.77 -24.16
CA ASP A 107 -10.15 -7.68 -25.18
C ASP A 107 -10.10 -9.15 -24.68
N ASP A 108 -10.67 -9.42 -23.49
CA ASP A 108 -10.75 -10.74 -22.86
C ASP A 108 -9.37 -11.42 -22.64
N TYR A 109 -8.37 -10.62 -22.27
CA TYR A 109 -7.04 -11.10 -21.94
C TYR A 109 -6.97 -11.77 -20.57
N PHE A 110 -7.82 -11.35 -19.63
CA PHE A 110 -7.89 -11.87 -18.27
C PHE A 110 -9.06 -12.84 -18.14
N ARG A 111 -8.76 -14.14 -18.12
CA ARG A 111 -9.78 -15.18 -18.02
C ARG A 111 -9.93 -15.67 -16.59
N ILE A 112 -11.16 -15.69 -16.13
CA ILE A 112 -11.51 -16.27 -14.83
C ILE A 112 -11.46 -17.79 -14.97
N VAL A 113 -10.89 -18.50 -13.96
CA VAL A 113 -10.89 -19.97 -13.96
C VAL A 113 -12.31 -20.52 -13.80
N SER A 114 -12.53 -21.76 -14.22
CA SER A 114 -13.86 -22.40 -14.23
C SER A 114 -14.52 -22.48 -12.85
N SER A 115 -13.73 -22.56 -11.79
CA SER A 115 -14.20 -22.50 -10.39
C SER A 115 -14.70 -21.12 -9.97
N ARG A 116 -14.46 -20.09 -10.77
CA ARG A 116 -14.67 -18.67 -10.47
C ARG A 116 -13.80 -18.12 -9.33
N GLU A 117 -12.79 -18.86 -8.91
CA GLU A 117 -11.82 -18.47 -7.88
C GLU A 117 -10.47 -18.20 -8.50
N GLY A 118 -10.23 -16.94 -8.85
CA GLY A 118 -8.98 -16.50 -9.44
C GLY A 118 -8.99 -16.37 -10.97
N LEU A 119 -7.84 -15.95 -11.49
CA LEU A 119 -7.58 -15.80 -12.91
C LEU A 119 -6.62 -16.87 -13.41
N VAL A 120 -6.73 -17.19 -14.70
CA VAL A 120 -5.72 -18.00 -15.37
C VAL A 120 -4.38 -17.25 -15.36
N GLU A 121 -3.33 -17.92 -14.86
CA GLU A 121 -1.98 -17.32 -14.75
C GLU A 121 -1.27 -17.31 -16.10
N ASN A 122 -1.81 -16.54 -17.03
CA ASN A 122 -1.24 -16.30 -18.34
C ASN A 122 -0.18 -15.16 -18.31
N GLU A 123 0.31 -14.77 -19.48
CA GLU A 123 1.30 -13.70 -19.59
C GLU A 123 0.75 -12.34 -19.14
N CYS A 124 -0.55 -12.08 -19.40
CA CYS A 124 -1.22 -10.86 -18.96
C CYS A 124 -1.28 -10.77 -17.43
N TYR A 125 -1.61 -11.85 -16.76
CA TYR A 125 -1.57 -11.95 -15.30
C TYR A 125 -0.17 -11.69 -14.74
N LYS A 126 0.87 -12.28 -15.35
CA LYS A 126 2.27 -12.04 -14.95
C LYS A 126 2.70 -10.58 -15.16
N LYS A 127 2.28 -9.94 -16.23
CA LYS A 127 2.54 -8.52 -16.47
C LYS A 127 1.79 -7.62 -15.51
N LEU A 128 0.57 -7.98 -15.11
CA LEU A 128 -0.18 -7.26 -14.11
C LEU A 128 0.51 -7.32 -12.74
N THR A 129 0.88 -8.52 -12.29
CA THR A 129 1.44 -8.76 -10.95
C THR A 129 2.91 -8.36 -10.87
N ASN A 130 3.76 -8.91 -11.75
CA ASN A 130 5.21 -8.70 -11.72
C ASN A 130 5.66 -7.41 -12.40
N GLY A 131 4.85 -6.88 -13.32
CA GLY A 131 5.12 -5.62 -13.99
C GLY A 131 4.43 -4.45 -13.30
N PHE A 132 3.17 -4.22 -13.62
CA PHE A 132 2.39 -3.05 -13.22
C PHE A 132 2.33 -2.87 -11.70
N PHE A 133 1.88 -3.89 -10.96
CA PHE A 133 1.77 -3.79 -9.50
C PHE A 133 3.15 -3.63 -8.84
N LYS A 134 4.14 -4.45 -9.19
CA LYS A 134 5.48 -4.34 -8.57
C LYS A 134 6.17 -3.02 -8.88
N LYS A 135 5.96 -2.44 -10.06
CA LYS A 135 6.48 -1.10 -10.40
C LYS A 135 5.86 -0.04 -9.48
N THR A 136 4.54 -0.14 -9.26
CA THR A 136 3.80 0.74 -8.35
C THR A 136 4.30 0.59 -6.92
N LEU A 137 4.36 -0.65 -6.43
CA LEU A 137 4.78 -0.96 -5.06
C LEU A 137 6.21 -0.49 -4.77
N LYS A 138 7.15 -0.70 -5.68
CA LYS A 138 8.55 -0.25 -5.51
C LYS A 138 8.67 1.26 -5.31
N ARG A 139 7.80 2.06 -5.94
CA ARG A 139 7.78 3.52 -5.74
C ARG A 139 7.30 3.89 -4.34
N LEU A 140 6.27 3.20 -3.87
CA LEU A 140 5.78 3.35 -2.50
C LEU A 140 6.83 2.91 -1.49
N GLU A 141 7.43 1.73 -1.68
CA GLU A 141 8.50 1.21 -0.81
C GLU A 141 9.68 2.18 -0.73
N LYS A 142 10.12 2.72 -1.87
CA LYS A 142 11.20 3.70 -1.89
C LYS A 142 10.86 4.95 -1.07
N TYR A 143 9.65 5.45 -1.17
CA TYR A 143 9.22 6.59 -0.37
C TYR A 143 9.15 6.26 1.12
N VAL A 144 8.55 5.15 1.48
CA VAL A 144 8.37 4.73 2.89
C VAL A 144 9.71 4.36 3.53
N VAL A 145 10.53 3.57 2.84
CA VAL A 145 11.80 3.05 3.39
C VAL A 145 12.87 4.14 3.37
N ASP A 146 13.12 4.73 2.22
CA ASP A 146 14.22 5.69 2.05
C ASP A 146 13.82 7.10 2.55
N GLY A 147 12.59 7.52 2.25
CA GLY A 147 12.10 8.86 2.59
C GLY A 147 11.69 8.99 4.05
N LEU A 148 10.92 8.04 4.58
CA LEU A 148 10.39 8.08 5.94
C LEU A 148 11.22 7.25 6.94
N ALA A 149 12.18 6.44 6.47
CA ALA A 149 13.00 5.55 7.29
C ALA A 149 12.14 4.74 8.29
N TRP A 150 11.10 4.08 7.78
CA TRP A 150 10.02 3.45 8.54
C TRP A 150 10.49 2.41 9.56
N ASP A 151 11.61 1.75 9.31
CA ASP A 151 12.23 0.75 10.19
C ASP A 151 13.02 1.35 11.37
N SER A 152 13.27 2.65 11.33
CA SER A 152 13.91 3.37 12.44
C SER A 152 12.91 3.85 13.51
N ILE A 153 11.63 3.49 13.38
CA ILE A 153 10.65 3.67 14.44
C ILE A 153 11.11 2.84 15.64
N PRO A 154 11.21 3.45 16.85
CA PRO A 154 11.67 2.72 18.02
C PRO A 154 10.90 1.42 18.22
N LYS A 155 11.63 0.30 18.31
CA LYS A 155 11.04 -1.04 18.52
C LYS A 155 10.35 -1.19 19.87
N ASP A 156 10.56 -0.23 20.78
CA ASP A 156 9.94 -0.16 22.10
C ASP A 156 8.44 0.15 22.07
N LEU A 157 7.93 0.56 20.91
CA LEU A 157 6.49 0.70 20.72
C LEU A 157 5.88 -0.68 20.43
N ASN A 158 5.48 -1.36 21.50
CA ASN A 158 4.70 -2.58 21.37
C ASN A 158 3.36 -2.25 20.72
N ILE A 159 3.22 -2.58 19.44
CA ILE A 159 2.04 -2.25 18.61
C ILE A 159 0.77 -2.77 19.27
N SER A 160 0.84 -3.96 19.89
CA SER A 160 -0.33 -4.56 20.56
C SER A 160 -0.80 -3.74 21.76
N ASP A 161 0.13 -3.10 22.49
CA ASP A 161 -0.22 -2.27 23.64
C ASP A 161 -0.73 -0.89 23.20
N ILE A 162 -0.23 -0.37 22.10
CA ILE A 162 -0.75 0.86 21.49
C ILE A 162 -2.16 0.62 20.97
N GLU A 163 -2.39 -0.47 20.22
CA GLU A 163 -3.72 -0.86 19.74
C GLU A 163 -4.73 -0.97 20.89
N LYS A 164 -4.37 -1.66 21.99
CA LYS A 164 -5.21 -1.78 23.16
C LYS A 164 -5.53 -0.42 23.79
N LYS A 165 -4.55 0.46 23.91
CA LYS A 165 -4.74 1.80 24.50
C LYS A 165 -5.59 2.71 23.62
N ILE A 166 -5.47 2.61 22.29
CA ILE A 166 -6.32 3.37 21.35
C ILE A 166 -7.75 2.84 21.42
N ILE A 167 -7.95 1.53 21.36
CA ILE A 167 -9.28 0.89 21.41
C ILE A 167 -9.96 1.22 22.73
N SER A 168 -9.24 1.23 23.84
CA SER A 168 -9.77 1.61 25.17
C SER A 168 -10.01 3.11 25.34
N GLY A 169 -9.62 3.95 24.40
CA GLY A 169 -9.71 5.41 24.50
C GLY A 169 -8.66 6.06 25.42
N ALA A 170 -7.67 5.30 25.89
CA ALA A 170 -6.62 5.79 26.79
C ALA A 170 -5.56 6.68 26.09
N ILE A 171 -5.52 6.66 24.77
CA ILE A 171 -4.67 7.52 23.95
C ILE A 171 -5.58 8.25 22.94
N SER A 172 -5.48 9.57 22.90
CA SER A 172 -6.21 10.38 21.93
C SER A 172 -5.50 10.41 20.58
N GLU A 173 -6.27 10.73 19.54
CA GLU A 173 -5.75 10.96 18.19
C GLU A 173 -4.68 12.05 18.16
N ASN A 174 -4.89 13.11 18.93
CA ASN A 174 -3.96 14.24 19.05
C ASN A 174 -2.62 13.83 19.70
N ASP A 175 -2.63 12.91 20.68
CA ASP A 175 -1.40 12.42 21.33
C ASP A 175 -0.56 11.58 20.36
N LEU A 176 -1.21 10.82 19.50
CA LEU A 176 -0.52 10.05 18.46
C LEU A 176 0.05 10.93 17.37
N GLN A 177 -0.72 11.93 16.94
CA GLN A 177 -0.28 12.93 15.97
C GLN A 177 0.97 13.67 16.48
N TYR A 178 0.95 14.12 17.74
CA TYR A 178 2.09 14.79 18.36
C TYR A 178 3.35 13.91 18.39
N ARG A 179 3.21 12.62 18.74
CA ARG A 179 4.32 11.67 18.76
C ARG A 179 4.88 11.39 17.36
N GLU A 180 4.01 11.27 16.39
CA GLU A 180 4.40 11.07 14.99
C GLU A 180 5.15 12.29 14.44
N ASP A 181 4.69 13.49 14.77
CA ASP A 181 5.35 14.74 14.42
C ASP A 181 6.72 14.87 15.09
N GLU A 182 6.86 14.42 16.34
CA GLU A 182 8.15 14.43 17.06
C GLU A 182 9.14 13.43 16.46
N ILE A 183 8.69 12.24 16.11
CA ILE A 183 9.51 11.22 15.41
C ILE A 183 9.94 11.76 14.04
N THR A 184 9.03 12.35 13.30
CA THR A 184 9.28 12.94 11.99
C THR A 184 10.27 14.12 12.10
N LYS A 185 10.15 14.93 13.14
CA LYS A 185 11.06 16.05 13.41
C LYS A 185 12.48 15.58 13.74
N LYS A 186 12.62 14.52 14.55
CA LYS A 186 13.93 13.91 14.83
C LYS A 186 14.59 13.35 13.58
N ARG A 187 13.82 12.73 12.68
CA ARG A 187 14.31 12.22 11.39
C ARG A 187 14.80 13.33 10.47
N ARG A 188 14.13 14.48 10.45
CA ARG A 188 14.54 15.65 9.65
C ARG A 188 15.91 16.19 10.05
N THR A 189 16.28 16.07 11.32
CA THR A 189 17.58 16.52 11.83
C THR A 189 18.74 15.63 11.33
N TYR A 190 18.47 14.38 10.95
CA TYR A 190 19.47 13.44 10.44
C TYR A 190 19.56 13.35 8.91
N SER A 191 18.63 13.96 8.17
CA SER A 191 18.55 13.87 6.71
C SER A 191 18.45 15.25 6.07
N SER A 192 19.59 15.90 5.88
CA SER A 192 19.70 17.24 5.27
C SER A 192 19.32 17.33 3.77
N ILE A 193 18.98 16.21 3.13
CA ILE A 193 18.66 16.16 1.68
C ILE A 193 17.16 15.97 1.43
N HIS A 194 16.38 15.53 2.42
CA HIS A 194 14.94 15.27 2.25
C HIS A 194 14.04 16.32 2.89
N SER A 195 14.58 17.45 3.35
CA SER A 195 13.91 18.46 4.18
C SER A 195 12.84 19.30 3.47
N ILE A 196 12.61 19.10 2.18
CA ILE A 196 11.66 19.94 1.41
C ILE A 196 10.29 19.29 1.25
N ILE A 197 10.13 18.01 1.59
CA ILE A 197 8.93 17.23 1.22
C ILE A 197 7.98 16.94 2.37
N ALA A 198 8.26 17.31 3.61
CA ALA A 198 7.51 16.79 4.75
C ALA A 198 6.90 17.87 5.66
N ALA A 199 5.92 18.59 5.18
CA ALA A 199 5.10 19.44 6.03
C ALA A 199 3.61 19.14 5.84
N LYS A 200 3.00 18.64 6.89
CA LYS A 200 1.57 18.49 7.21
C LYS A 200 0.94 17.10 7.03
N ALA A 201 0.40 16.69 8.11
CA ALA A 201 0.07 15.35 8.51
C ALA A 201 -1.40 14.96 8.36
N THR A 202 -1.67 13.88 7.64
CA THR A 202 -2.73 12.90 7.88
C THR A 202 -2.24 11.52 7.50
N ASP A 203 -2.65 10.48 8.23
CA ASP A 203 -1.93 9.23 8.45
C ASP A 203 -1.91 8.20 7.32
N VAL A 204 -2.27 8.54 6.09
CA VAL A 204 -2.34 7.59 4.99
C VAL A 204 -1.48 8.03 3.82
N ILE A 205 -0.49 7.20 3.46
CA ILE A 205 0.23 7.35 2.22
C ILE A 205 -0.52 6.58 1.14
N GLU A 206 -1.06 7.30 0.18
CA GLU A 206 -1.74 6.74 -0.97
C GLU A 206 -0.84 6.79 -2.19
N LEU A 207 -0.66 5.66 -2.83
CA LEU A 207 -0.09 5.59 -4.16
C LEU A 207 -1.13 5.09 -5.15
N SER A 208 -1.39 5.85 -6.19
CA SER A 208 -2.25 5.45 -7.28
C SER A 208 -1.49 5.40 -8.60
N MET A 209 -1.76 4.38 -9.41
CA MET A 209 -1.30 4.28 -10.78
C MET A 209 -2.49 4.03 -11.69
N VAL A 210 -2.68 4.92 -12.65
CA VAL A 210 -3.77 4.84 -13.63
C VAL A 210 -3.16 4.72 -15.01
N MET A 211 -3.69 3.78 -15.80
CA MET A 211 -3.35 3.61 -17.22
C MET A 211 -4.56 3.93 -18.08
N HIS A 212 -4.33 4.70 -19.10
CA HIS A 212 -5.27 5.04 -20.16
C HIS A 212 -4.66 4.82 -21.53
#